data_c8bee6e16673e8e086cbc9903d2762c2
#
_entry.id   c8bee6e16673e8e086cbc9903d2762c2
#
_cell.length_a   1.000
_cell.length_b   1.000
_cell.length_c   1.000
_cell.angle_alpha   90.00
_cell.angle_beta   90.00
_cell.angle_gamma   90.00
#
_symmetry.space_group_name_H-M   'P 1'
#
loop_
_entity.id
_entity.type
_entity.pdbx_description
1 polymer ?
#
loop_
_entity_poly.entity_id
_entity_poly.type
_entity_poly.pdbx_seq_one_letter_code
_entity_poly.pdbx_strand_id
1 'polypeptide(L)'
;VIQLAVYVSGGIAALFIAWHLAGGAEQALAMAAAAGKLKVLNPVLSFTQTYTLLGGLIGGALLSAASHGTDQLIVQRLLATRSLRDAQVAVVGSGVAVILQFCLFLMIGSAIWAAGLAPEGMPADQIFSRFILEQLPTGLAGLMVAGILAAAMSTISSSINALASSVTHDLYASWTG
;
A
#
# COMPACT_ATOMS: atom_id res chain seq x y z
N VAL A 1 -8.60 -9.65 8.68
CA VAL A 1 -7.55 -9.79 9.70
C VAL A 1 -6.48 -10.79 9.21
N ILE A 2 -6.83 -12.04 8.83
CA ILE A 2 -5.87 -13.06 8.36
C ILE A 2 -5.06 -12.56 7.15
N GLN A 3 -5.72 -11.97 6.15
CA GLN A 3 -5.08 -11.42 4.96
C GLN A 3 -4.04 -10.33 5.31
N LEU A 4 -4.37 -9.43 6.24
CA LEU A 4 -3.43 -8.40 6.70
C LEU A 4 -2.22 -9.03 7.41
N ALA A 5 -2.45 -10.05 8.23
CA ALA A 5 -1.37 -10.77 8.91
C ALA A 5 -0.42 -11.45 7.92
N VAL A 6 -0.95 -12.15 6.92
CA VAL A 6 -0.14 -12.78 5.84
C VAL A 6 0.64 -11.73 5.06
N TYR A 7 0.02 -10.63 4.72
CA TYR A 7 0.62 -9.55 3.97
C TYR A 7 1.76 -8.85 4.72
N VAL A 8 1.54 -8.51 6.00
CA VAL A 8 2.56 -7.86 6.82
C VAL A 8 3.69 -8.83 7.18
N SER A 9 3.37 -10.06 7.61
CA SER A 9 4.39 -11.07 7.94
C SER A 9 5.21 -11.48 6.73
N GLY A 10 4.56 -11.64 5.57
CA GLY A 10 5.23 -11.90 4.30
C GLY A 10 6.14 -10.74 3.89
N GLY A 11 5.70 -9.50 4.06
CA GLY A 11 6.51 -8.30 3.83
C GLY A 11 7.73 -8.24 4.77
N ILE A 12 7.56 -8.52 6.04
CA ILE A 12 8.67 -8.58 7.01
C ILE A 12 9.68 -9.66 6.61
N ALA A 13 9.22 -10.86 6.26
CA ALA A 13 10.09 -11.93 5.80
C ALA A 13 10.83 -11.54 4.51
N ALA A 14 10.14 -10.92 3.56
CA ALA A 14 10.73 -10.40 2.33
C ALA A 14 11.83 -9.37 2.61
N LEU A 15 11.63 -8.48 3.59
CA LEU A 15 12.62 -7.49 4.00
C LEU A 15 13.88 -8.16 4.55
N PHE A 16 13.75 -9.13 5.44
CA PHE A 16 14.90 -9.85 5.98
C PHE A 16 15.68 -10.61 4.91
N ILE A 17 14.98 -11.25 3.97
CA ILE A 17 15.61 -11.95 2.85
C ILE A 17 16.33 -10.94 1.93
N ALA A 18 15.71 -9.82 1.59
CA ALA A 18 16.33 -8.78 0.78
C ALA A 18 17.59 -8.19 1.47
N TRP A 19 17.54 -7.93 2.77
CA TRP A 19 18.71 -7.51 3.52
C TRP A 19 19.83 -8.55 3.52
N HIS A 20 19.48 -9.82 3.71
CA HIS A 20 20.46 -10.90 3.67
C HIS A 20 21.16 -10.95 2.31
N LEU A 21 20.43 -10.84 1.22
CA LEU A 21 20.95 -10.82 -0.14
C LEU A 21 21.78 -9.57 -0.46
N ALA A 22 21.50 -8.45 0.19
CA ALA A 22 22.27 -7.20 0.09
C ALA A 22 23.56 -7.17 0.93
N GLY A 23 23.91 -8.26 1.62
CA GLY A 23 25.06 -8.32 2.52
C GLY A 23 24.79 -7.84 3.94
N GLY A 24 23.53 -7.66 4.33
CA GLY A 24 23.06 -7.24 5.64
C GLY A 24 22.30 -5.92 5.63
N ALA A 25 21.55 -5.66 6.70
CA ALA A 25 20.74 -4.45 6.82
C ALA A 25 21.60 -3.17 6.80
N GLU A 26 22.73 -3.18 7.50
CA GLU A 26 23.64 -2.05 7.56
C GLU A 26 24.20 -1.68 6.18
N GLN A 27 24.67 -2.67 5.42
CA GLN A 27 25.18 -2.47 4.08
C GLN A 27 24.11 -1.97 3.11
N ALA A 28 22.90 -2.57 3.16
CA ALA A 28 21.79 -2.16 2.34
C ALA A 28 21.39 -0.69 2.60
N LEU A 29 21.31 -0.30 3.87
CA LEU A 29 20.98 1.07 4.26
C LEU A 29 22.10 2.06 3.89
N ALA A 30 23.38 1.70 4.07
CA ALA A 30 24.50 2.52 3.67
C ALA A 30 24.52 2.78 2.16
N MET A 31 24.30 1.75 1.34
CA MET A 31 24.20 1.86 -0.12
C MET A 31 23.01 2.74 -0.53
N ALA A 32 21.84 2.54 0.08
CA ALA A 32 20.64 3.34 -0.20
C ALA A 32 20.83 4.81 0.21
N ALA A 33 21.51 5.07 1.34
CA ALA A 33 21.86 6.42 1.80
C ALA A 33 22.82 7.11 0.82
N ALA A 34 23.90 6.43 0.42
CA ALA A 34 24.88 6.95 -0.53
C ALA A 34 24.25 7.29 -1.90
N ALA A 35 23.27 6.51 -2.33
CA ALA A 35 22.51 6.74 -3.56
C ALA A 35 21.35 7.77 -3.39
N GLY A 36 21.20 8.40 -2.21
CA GLY A 36 20.16 9.40 -1.94
C GLY A 36 18.73 8.81 -1.89
N LYS A 37 18.59 7.49 -1.80
CA LYS A 37 17.28 6.80 -1.81
C LYS A 37 16.53 6.84 -0.45
N LEU A 38 17.22 7.25 0.62
CA LEU A 38 16.61 7.41 1.94
C LEU A 38 16.10 8.83 2.21
N LYS A 39 15.99 9.66 1.17
CA LYS A 39 15.42 11.00 1.30
C LYS A 39 13.90 10.93 1.46
N VAL A 40 13.43 11.00 2.71
CA VAL A 40 12.01 10.88 3.05
C VAL A 40 11.25 12.18 2.81
N LEU A 41 11.86 13.34 3.10
CA LEU A 41 11.22 14.64 3.00
C LEU A 41 11.86 15.49 1.90
N ASN A 42 11.05 16.02 1.01
CA ASN A 42 11.45 17.00 0.02
C ASN A 42 10.72 18.32 0.29
N PRO A 43 11.35 19.29 1.02
CA PRO A 43 10.73 20.54 1.41
C PRO A 43 10.67 21.58 0.28
N VAL A 44 11.11 21.24 -0.92
CA VAL A 44 11.11 22.16 -2.05
C VAL A 44 9.68 22.58 -2.40
N LEU A 45 9.45 23.90 -2.44
CA LEU A 45 8.20 24.49 -2.90
C LEU A 45 8.22 24.50 -4.44
N SER A 46 7.63 23.50 -5.06
CA SER A 46 7.52 23.38 -6.50
C SER A 46 6.17 22.78 -6.88
N PHE A 47 5.53 23.37 -7.87
CA PHE A 47 4.30 22.85 -8.47
C PHE A 47 4.58 21.90 -9.66
N THR A 48 5.83 21.82 -10.09
CA THR A 48 6.23 20.97 -11.23
C THR A 48 6.96 19.70 -10.80
N GLN A 49 7.51 19.66 -9.58
CA GLN A 49 8.14 18.47 -9.04
C GLN A 49 7.11 17.55 -8.39
N THR A 50 7.13 16.30 -8.83
CA THR A 50 6.40 15.21 -8.18
C THR A 50 7.04 14.90 -6.82
N TYR A 51 6.26 14.56 -5.81
CA TYR A 51 6.74 14.17 -4.48
C TYR A 51 7.43 15.30 -3.69
N THR A 52 6.78 16.45 -3.57
CA THR A 52 7.16 17.50 -2.59
C THR A 52 6.34 17.35 -1.31
N LEU A 53 6.86 17.85 -0.18
CA LEU A 53 6.14 17.82 1.10
C LEU A 53 4.78 18.56 1.00
N LEU A 54 4.77 19.74 0.38
CA LEU A 54 3.54 20.51 0.20
C LEU A 54 2.54 19.80 -0.70
N GLY A 55 3.00 19.25 -1.84
CA GLY A 55 2.17 18.47 -2.76
C GLY A 55 1.61 17.23 -2.09
N GLY A 56 2.41 16.55 -1.27
CA GLY A 56 1.97 15.39 -0.47
C GLY A 56 0.92 15.75 0.57
N LEU A 57 1.09 16.85 1.30
CA LEU A 57 0.14 17.29 2.32
C LEU A 57 -1.20 17.74 1.70
N ILE A 58 -1.14 18.63 0.72
CA ILE A 58 -2.37 19.16 0.09
C ILE A 58 -3.04 18.08 -0.76
N GLY A 59 -2.30 17.44 -1.66
CA GLY A 59 -2.83 16.40 -2.54
C GLY A 59 -3.29 15.17 -1.75
N GLY A 60 -2.55 14.75 -0.73
CA GLY A 60 -2.92 13.66 0.17
C GLY A 60 -4.16 13.99 0.99
N ALA A 61 -4.28 15.23 1.51
CA ALA A 61 -5.47 15.67 2.24
C ALA A 61 -6.71 15.67 1.35
N LEU A 62 -6.62 16.20 0.12
CA LEU A 62 -7.72 16.22 -0.84
C LEU A 62 -8.11 14.80 -1.26
N LEU A 63 -7.16 13.94 -1.56
CA LEU A 63 -7.39 12.54 -1.92
C LEU A 63 -8.04 11.78 -0.75
N SER A 64 -7.56 11.99 0.47
CA SER A 64 -8.12 11.37 1.67
C SER A 64 -9.55 11.87 1.95
N ALA A 65 -9.81 13.17 1.80
CA ALA A 65 -11.15 13.73 1.95
C ALA A 65 -12.12 13.16 0.90
N ALA A 66 -11.68 13.03 -0.35
CA ALA A 66 -12.49 12.42 -1.41
C ALA A 66 -12.75 10.94 -1.11
N SER A 67 -11.73 10.13 -0.83
CA SER A 67 -11.90 8.70 -0.60
C SER A 67 -12.74 8.38 0.64
N HIS A 68 -12.53 9.10 1.76
CA HIS A 68 -13.29 8.87 3.00
C HIS A 68 -14.67 9.54 3.02
N GLY A 69 -14.90 10.55 2.16
CA GLY A 69 -16.15 11.27 2.07
C GLY A 69 -17.12 10.79 0.99
N THR A 70 -16.61 10.17 -0.10
CA THR A 70 -17.43 9.81 -1.26
C THR A 70 -17.32 8.33 -1.67
N ASP A 71 -16.28 7.63 -1.25
CA ASP A 71 -16.14 6.21 -1.56
C ASP A 71 -17.16 5.39 -0.75
N GLN A 72 -18.12 4.80 -1.45
CA GLN A 72 -19.21 4.00 -0.88
C GLN A 72 -18.69 2.88 0.04
N LEU A 73 -17.56 2.22 -0.31
CA LEU A 73 -17.00 1.15 0.49
C LEU A 73 -16.48 1.63 1.86
N ILE A 74 -15.88 2.81 1.89
CA ILE A 74 -15.30 3.38 3.11
C ILE A 74 -16.42 4.02 3.95
N VAL A 75 -17.28 4.81 3.31
CA VAL A 75 -18.39 5.52 3.98
C VAL A 75 -19.33 4.54 4.67
N GLN A 76 -19.76 3.45 4.01
CA GLN A 76 -20.61 2.43 4.64
C GLN A 76 -19.99 1.82 5.89
N ARG A 77 -18.67 1.56 5.87
CA ARG A 77 -17.97 1.02 7.05
C ARG A 77 -17.89 2.03 8.20
N LEU A 78 -17.69 3.30 7.89
CA LEU A 78 -17.67 4.37 8.90
C LEU A 78 -19.05 4.59 9.51
N LEU A 79 -20.12 4.57 8.70
CA LEU A 79 -21.49 4.69 9.18
C LEU A 79 -21.95 3.50 10.04
N ALA A 80 -21.33 2.32 9.85
CA ALA A 80 -21.60 1.14 10.67
C ALA A 80 -20.91 1.15 12.04
N THR A 81 -20.10 2.17 12.37
CA THR A 81 -19.45 2.28 13.68
C THR A 81 -20.46 2.70 14.76
N ARG A 82 -20.17 2.37 16.03
CA ARG A 82 -21.08 2.62 17.16
C ARG A 82 -21.18 4.10 17.53
N SER A 83 -20.15 4.88 17.26
CA SER A 83 -20.07 6.29 17.62
C SER A 83 -19.17 7.06 16.64
N LEU A 84 -19.35 8.40 16.61
CA LEU A 84 -18.48 9.30 15.86
C LEU A 84 -17.01 9.16 16.30
N ARG A 85 -16.76 8.97 17.59
CA ARG A 85 -15.42 8.78 18.12
C ARG A 85 -14.77 7.50 17.58
N ASP A 86 -15.53 6.41 17.50
CA ASP A 86 -15.02 5.15 16.94
C ASP A 86 -14.69 5.30 15.46
N ALA A 87 -15.51 6.03 14.69
CA ALA A 87 -15.23 6.36 13.31
C ALA A 87 -13.93 7.17 13.16
N GLN A 88 -13.75 8.20 13.98
CA GLN A 88 -12.54 9.03 13.97
C GLN A 88 -11.29 8.22 14.34
N VAL A 89 -11.35 7.38 15.36
CA VAL A 89 -10.25 6.50 15.76
C VAL A 89 -9.92 5.51 14.66
N ALA A 90 -10.92 4.95 13.98
CA ALA A 90 -10.72 4.04 12.86
C ALA A 90 -10.02 4.73 11.69
N VAL A 91 -10.42 5.95 11.31
CA VAL A 91 -9.80 6.71 10.22
C VAL A 91 -8.34 7.06 10.55
N VAL A 92 -8.10 7.64 11.74
CA VAL A 92 -6.73 8.01 12.16
C VAL A 92 -5.85 6.77 12.30
N GLY A 93 -6.37 5.71 12.92
CA GLY A 93 -5.66 4.45 13.10
C GLY A 93 -5.31 3.78 11.76
N SER A 94 -6.22 3.82 10.78
CA SER A 94 -5.93 3.32 9.43
C SER A 94 -4.83 4.13 8.75
N GLY A 95 -4.83 5.47 8.91
CA GLY A 95 -3.76 6.32 8.40
C GLY A 95 -2.39 5.98 8.97
N VAL A 96 -2.29 5.77 10.28
CA VAL A 96 -1.04 5.32 10.92
C VAL A 96 -0.61 3.95 10.40
N ALA A 97 -1.53 3.00 10.29
CA ALA A 97 -1.23 1.67 9.76
C ALA A 97 -0.72 1.73 8.31
N VAL A 98 -1.32 2.57 7.47
CA VAL A 98 -0.89 2.80 6.08
C VAL A 98 0.52 3.39 6.03
N ILE A 99 0.86 4.36 6.88
CA ILE A 99 2.22 4.93 6.94
C ILE A 99 3.25 3.84 7.28
N LEU A 100 2.99 3.03 8.30
CA LEU A 100 3.89 1.95 8.70
C LEU A 100 4.07 0.91 7.58
N GLN A 101 2.98 0.58 6.88
CA GLN A 101 3.00 -0.32 5.73
C GLN A 101 3.81 0.26 4.56
N PHE A 102 3.62 1.53 4.22
CA PHE A 102 4.44 2.19 3.19
C PHE A 102 5.91 2.20 3.57
N CYS A 103 6.26 2.51 4.82
CA CYS A 103 7.65 2.43 5.30
C CYS A 103 8.23 1.03 5.08
N LEU A 104 7.49 -0.03 5.46
CA LEU A 104 7.93 -1.41 5.26
C LEU A 104 8.22 -1.70 3.78
N PHE A 105 7.29 -1.40 2.87
CA PHE A 105 7.45 -1.70 1.46
C PHE A 105 8.51 -0.84 0.76
N LEU A 106 8.68 0.42 1.15
CA LEU A 106 9.78 1.26 0.67
C LEU A 106 11.14 0.73 1.12
N MET A 107 11.24 0.23 2.37
CA MET A 107 12.45 -0.43 2.84
C MET A 107 12.75 -1.72 2.07
N ILE A 108 11.73 -2.54 1.76
CA ILE A 108 11.89 -3.72 0.91
C ILE A 108 12.41 -3.32 -0.47
N GLY A 109 11.80 -2.32 -1.10
CA GLY A 109 12.22 -1.83 -2.41
C GLY A 109 13.68 -1.34 -2.43
N SER A 110 14.09 -0.59 -1.40
CA SER A 110 15.48 -0.13 -1.27
C SER A 110 16.46 -1.28 -1.03
N ALA A 111 16.05 -2.30 -0.28
CA ALA A 111 16.87 -3.50 -0.03
C ALA A 111 17.02 -4.36 -1.30
N ILE A 112 15.95 -4.57 -2.07
CA ILE A 112 15.99 -5.27 -3.36
C ILE A 112 16.93 -4.55 -4.33
N TRP A 113 16.87 -3.22 -4.38
CA TRP A 113 17.80 -2.43 -5.19
C TRP A 113 19.24 -2.58 -4.72
N ALA A 114 19.52 -2.50 -3.42
CA ALA A 114 20.85 -2.68 -2.87
C ALA A 114 21.42 -4.09 -3.10
N ALA A 115 20.56 -5.10 -3.17
CA ALA A 115 20.92 -6.46 -3.53
C ALA A 115 21.21 -6.66 -5.04
N GLY A 116 21.07 -5.60 -5.86
CA GLY A 116 21.29 -5.70 -7.32
C GLY A 116 20.17 -6.43 -8.08
N LEU A 117 19.02 -6.65 -7.44
CA LEU A 117 17.89 -7.41 -8.01
C LEU A 117 16.88 -6.52 -8.77
N ALA A 118 17.21 -5.25 -8.96
CA ALA A 118 16.42 -4.30 -9.74
C ALA A 118 17.25 -3.82 -10.95
N PRO A 119 17.38 -4.61 -12.03
CA PRO A 119 18.18 -4.26 -13.20
C PRO A 119 17.62 -3.04 -13.92
N GLU A 120 18.51 -2.27 -14.54
CA GLU A 120 18.13 -1.11 -15.35
C GLU A 120 17.19 -1.52 -16.50
N GLY A 121 16.15 -0.75 -16.73
CA GLY A 121 15.15 -1.02 -17.78
C GLY A 121 14.03 -1.98 -17.38
N MET A 122 14.07 -2.60 -16.20
CA MET A 122 12.95 -3.41 -15.73
C MET A 122 11.80 -2.49 -15.26
N PRO A 123 10.54 -2.75 -15.67
CA PRO A 123 9.38 -2.03 -15.16
C PRO A 123 9.28 -2.17 -13.63
N ALA A 124 9.03 -1.05 -12.94
CA ALA A 124 9.05 -1.00 -11.48
C ALA A 124 8.03 -1.94 -10.82
N ASP A 125 6.89 -2.17 -11.45
CA ASP A 125 5.82 -3.07 -11.02
C ASP A 125 6.21 -4.56 -11.09
N GLN A 126 7.22 -4.92 -11.87
CA GLN A 126 7.69 -6.30 -12.01
C GLN A 126 8.79 -6.65 -10.99
N ILE A 127 9.49 -5.68 -10.43
CA ILE A 127 10.64 -5.91 -9.55
C ILE A 127 10.24 -6.74 -8.33
N PHE A 128 9.18 -6.33 -7.63
CA PHE A 128 8.75 -7.02 -6.42
C PHE A 128 8.13 -8.39 -6.72
N SER A 129 7.36 -8.51 -7.79
CA SER A 129 6.77 -9.78 -8.22
C SER A 129 7.85 -10.80 -8.58
N ARG A 130 8.89 -10.37 -9.29
CA ARG A 130 10.04 -11.19 -9.64
C ARG A 130 10.82 -11.61 -8.40
N PHE A 131 11.06 -10.68 -7.47
CA PHE A 131 11.72 -10.98 -6.20
C PHE A 131 10.96 -12.06 -5.41
N ILE A 132 9.63 -12.00 -5.33
CA ILE A 132 8.82 -13.03 -4.68
C ILE A 132 9.04 -14.40 -5.32
N LEU A 133 9.02 -14.48 -6.65
CA LEU A 133 9.07 -15.75 -7.37
C LEU A 133 10.47 -16.36 -7.39
N GLU A 134 11.53 -15.55 -7.43
CA GLU A 134 12.90 -16.01 -7.64
C GLU A 134 13.72 -16.15 -6.34
N GLN A 135 13.40 -15.31 -5.32
CA GLN A 135 14.26 -15.21 -4.14
C GLN A 135 13.61 -15.74 -2.86
N LEU A 136 12.29 -15.82 -2.81
CA LEU A 136 11.62 -16.35 -1.61
C LEU A 136 11.55 -17.89 -1.65
N PRO A 137 11.62 -18.54 -0.47
CA PRO A 137 11.33 -19.98 -0.37
C PRO A 137 9.94 -20.31 -0.94
N THR A 138 9.81 -21.44 -1.61
CA THR A 138 8.62 -21.83 -2.40
C THR A 138 7.32 -21.73 -1.61
N GLY A 139 7.32 -22.17 -0.33
CA GLY A 139 6.14 -22.06 0.54
C GLY A 139 5.74 -20.63 0.86
N LEU A 140 6.71 -19.75 1.12
CA LEU A 140 6.48 -18.35 1.40
C LEU A 140 6.04 -17.60 0.14
N ALA A 141 6.69 -17.86 -1.00
CA ALA A 141 6.30 -17.31 -2.29
C ALA A 141 4.84 -17.67 -2.63
N GLY A 142 4.48 -18.93 -2.50
CA GLY A 142 3.10 -19.39 -2.74
C GLY A 142 2.08 -18.72 -1.80
N LEU A 143 2.42 -18.58 -0.51
CA LEU A 143 1.56 -17.90 0.46
C LEU A 143 1.38 -16.41 0.12
N MET A 144 2.43 -15.72 -0.29
CA MET A 144 2.35 -14.32 -0.70
C MET A 144 1.52 -14.14 -1.97
N VAL A 145 1.72 -14.97 -2.99
CA VAL A 145 0.91 -14.95 -4.21
C VAL A 145 -0.56 -15.23 -3.90
N ALA A 146 -0.86 -16.24 -3.08
CA ALA A 146 -2.22 -16.52 -2.63
C ALA A 146 -2.84 -15.34 -1.86
N GLY A 147 -2.05 -14.67 -1.01
CA GLY A 147 -2.47 -13.46 -0.29
C GLY A 147 -2.81 -12.30 -1.23
N ILE A 148 -1.99 -12.08 -2.26
CA ILE A 148 -2.22 -11.05 -3.29
C ILE A 148 -3.51 -11.35 -4.07
N LEU A 149 -3.69 -12.59 -4.51
CA LEU A 149 -4.90 -13.02 -5.23
C LEU A 149 -6.14 -12.88 -4.35
N ALA A 150 -6.07 -13.29 -3.09
CA ALA A 150 -7.16 -13.13 -2.13
C ALA A 150 -7.52 -11.65 -1.92
N ALA A 151 -6.52 -10.75 -1.87
CA ALA A 151 -6.72 -9.31 -1.78
C ALA A 151 -7.45 -8.76 -3.02
N ALA A 152 -6.98 -9.14 -4.21
CA ALA A 152 -7.59 -8.73 -5.47
C ALA A 152 -9.05 -9.19 -5.56
N MET A 153 -9.33 -10.46 -5.26
CA MET A 153 -10.69 -11.02 -5.25
C MET A 153 -11.60 -10.31 -4.24
N SER A 154 -11.11 -10.03 -3.03
CA SER A 154 -11.87 -9.31 -2.01
C SER A 154 -12.23 -7.89 -2.46
N THR A 155 -11.27 -7.19 -3.08
CA THR A 155 -11.48 -5.83 -3.60
C THR A 155 -12.49 -5.83 -4.75
N ILE A 156 -12.36 -6.73 -5.72
CA ILE A 156 -13.29 -6.86 -6.85
C ILE A 156 -14.70 -7.16 -6.34
N SER A 157 -14.86 -8.14 -5.45
CA SER A 157 -16.17 -8.49 -4.87
C SER A 157 -16.81 -7.31 -4.13
N SER A 158 -16.03 -6.57 -3.35
CA SER A 158 -16.53 -5.38 -2.63
C SER A 158 -16.93 -4.27 -3.60
N SER A 159 -16.15 -4.04 -4.65
CA SER A 159 -16.44 -3.01 -5.67
C SER A 159 -17.71 -3.34 -6.47
N ILE A 160 -17.89 -4.59 -6.86
CA ILE A 160 -19.12 -5.05 -7.54
C ILE A 160 -20.34 -4.84 -6.63
N ASN A 161 -20.24 -5.18 -5.35
CA ASN A 161 -21.32 -4.99 -4.38
C ASN A 161 -21.67 -3.50 -4.19
N ALA A 162 -20.66 -2.63 -4.09
CA ALA A 162 -20.87 -1.18 -3.99
C ALA A 162 -21.55 -0.62 -5.25
N LEU A 163 -21.08 -1.01 -6.44
CA LEU A 163 -21.68 -0.60 -7.72
C LEU A 163 -23.14 -1.09 -7.82
N ALA A 164 -23.41 -2.35 -7.48
CA ALA A 164 -24.76 -2.89 -7.48
C ALA A 164 -25.68 -2.13 -6.54
N SER A 165 -25.20 -1.77 -5.34
CA SER A 165 -25.92 -0.96 -4.36
C SER A 165 -26.24 0.44 -4.93
N SER A 166 -25.25 1.14 -5.48
CA SER A 166 -25.46 2.47 -6.06
C SER A 166 -26.42 2.42 -7.25
N VAL A 167 -26.28 1.45 -8.17
CA VAL A 167 -27.20 1.30 -9.29
C VAL A 167 -28.63 1.04 -8.82
N THR A 168 -28.79 0.18 -7.81
CA THR A 168 -30.13 -0.15 -7.31
C THR A 168 -30.79 1.02 -6.58
N HIS A 169 -30.06 1.69 -5.68
CA HIS A 169 -30.64 2.72 -4.82
C HIS A 169 -30.66 4.09 -5.48
N ASP A 170 -29.62 4.45 -6.24
CA ASP A 170 -29.50 5.81 -6.78
C ASP A 170 -30.12 5.95 -8.17
N LEU A 171 -30.07 4.89 -8.99
CA LEU A 171 -30.63 4.92 -10.35
C LEU A 171 -31.99 4.24 -10.42
N TYR A 172 -32.07 2.96 -10.07
CA TYR A 172 -33.31 2.18 -10.29
C TYR A 172 -34.44 2.65 -9.37
N ALA A 173 -34.20 2.82 -8.07
CA ALA A 173 -35.23 3.29 -7.12
C ALA A 173 -35.68 4.72 -7.46
N SER A 174 -34.78 5.57 -7.94
CA SER A 174 -35.11 6.93 -8.39
C SER A 174 -35.97 6.96 -9.66
N TRP A 175 -35.92 5.90 -10.49
CA TRP A 175 -36.73 5.82 -11.73
C TRP A 175 -38.08 5.12 -11.54
N THR A 176 -38.20 4.26 -10.54
CA THR A 176 -39.41 3.42 -10.33
C THR A 176 -40.25 3.85 -9.14
N GLY A 177 -39.74 4.71 -8.26
CA GLY A 177 -40.42 5.22 -7.07
C GLY A 177 -41.03 6.54 -7.27
#